data_0350bed5c6dfcb40617f967963c34e8e
#
_entry.id   0350bed5c6dfcb40617f967963c34e8e
#
_cell.length_a   1.000
_cell.length_b   1.000
_cell.length_c   1.000
_cell.angle_alpha   90.00
_cell.angle_beta   90.00
_cell.angle_gamma   90.00
#
_symmetry.space_group_name_H-M   'P 1'
#
loop_
_entity.id
_entity.type
_entity.pdbx_description
1 polymer ?
#
loop_
_entity_poly.entity_id
_entity_poly.type
_entity_poly.pdbx_seq_one_letter_code
_entity_poly.pdbx_strand_id
1 'polypeptide(L)'
;LKKDGRKILAYYGMNPKLGKYYTTVCSQCFNQVKNEEITCSTCESSKIIKGVYDRIGELANKNISKITRPPYYHHVPLEFLPSVGPKTYYKLLNEFGSEMNVIHHAQLDELKTIVPEKIAKLIIHMREGKLKIQAGGGGKYGSLSL
;
A
#
# COMPACT_ATOMS: atom_id res chain seq x y z
N LEU A 1 13.49 20.81 -2.28
CA LEU A 1 13.13 22.07 -1.61
C LEU A 1 11.73 22.48 -2.02
N LYS A 2 10.90 22.97 -1.07
CA LYS A 2 9.64 23.64 -1.39
C LYS A 2 9.92 24.99 -2.03
N LYS A 3 8.94 25.58 -2.75
CA LYS A 3 9.04 26.92 -3.32
C LYS A 3 9.42 28.01 -2.29
N ASP A 4 9.07 27.81 -1.03
CA ASP A 4 9.33 28.71 0.10
C ASP A 4 10.70 28.47 0.79
N GLY A 5 11.58 27.67 0.20
CA GLY A 5 12.92 27.37 0.72
C GLY A 5 12.96 26.35 1.88
N ARG A 6 11.83 25.90 2.41
CA ARG A 6 11.80 24.93 3.50
C ARG A 6 12.31 23.56 3.04
N LYS A 7 13.12 22.90 3.88
CA LYS A 7 13.62 21.55 3.63
C LYS A 7 12.50 20.53 3.82
N ILE A 8 12.33 19.64 2.82
CA ILE A 8 11.46 18.46 2.96
C ILE A 8 12.24 17.41 3.74
N LEU A 9 11.71 17.00 4.90
CA LEU A 9 12.35 16.01 5.77
C LEU A 9 12.00 14.58 5.34
N ALA A 10 10.76 14.33 4.92
CA ALA A 10 10.27 13.02 4.50
C ALA A 10 9.02 13.16 3.61
N TYR A 11 8.71 12.08 2.90
CA TYR A 11 7.44 11.90 2.20
C TYR A 11 6.67 10.76 2.84
N TYR A 12 5.34 10.89 2.88
CA TYR A 12 4.43 9.84 3.32
C TYR A 12 3.41 9.57 2.22
N GLY A 13 3.04 8.32 2.03
CA GLY A 13 2.01 7.97 1.07
C GLY A 13 1.63 6.49 1.13
N MET A 14 0.52 6.18 0.48
CA MET A 14 0.02 4.81 0.40
C MET A 14 1.04 3.88 -0.26
N ASN A 15 1.14 2.65 0.24
CA ASN A 15 1.97 1.64 -0.40
C ASN A 15 1.46 1.37 -1.83
N PRO A 16 2.29 1.56 -2.88
CA PRO A 16 1.85 1.45 -4.28
C PRO A 16 1.33 0.07 -4.64
N LYS A 17 1.74 -0.99 -3.93
CA LYS A 17 1.19 -2.34 -4.12
C LYS A 17 -0.31 -2.44 -3.86
N LEU A 18 -0.89 -1.53 -3.09
CA LEU A 18 -2.33 -1.48 -2.85
C LEU A 18 -3.12 -0.89 -4.04
N GLY A 19 -2.45 -0.23 -4.98
CA GLY A 19 -3.08 0.36 -6.16
C GLY A 19 -3.72 -0.67 -7.09
N LYS A 20 -4.89 -0.32 -7.68
CA LYS A 20 -5.69 -1.20 -8.56
C LYS A 20 -4.97 -1.73 -9.79
N TYR A 21 -3.91 -1.08 -10.22
CA TYR A 21 -3.19 -1.38 -11.46
C TYR A 21 -1.68 -1.54 -11.22
N TYR A 22 -1.29 -1.97 -10.01
CA TYR A 22 0.12 -2.08 -9.68
C TYR A 22 0.81 -3.18 -10.48
N THR A 23 0.25 -4.40 -10.50
CA THR A 23 0.85 -5.56 -11.16
C THR A 23 0.13 -5.93 -12.46
N THR A 24 0.85 -6.52 -13.40
CA THR A 24 0.31 -7.07 -14.64
C THR A 24 -0.49 -8.33 -14.33
N VAL A 25 -1.73 -8.40 -14.84
CA VAL A 25 -2.63 -9.52 -14.63
C VAL A 25 -3.42 -9.88 -15.88
N CYS A 26 -3.89 -11.12 -15.94
CA CYS A 26 -4.87 -11.55 -16.92
C CYS A 26 -6.24 -10.93 -16.59
N SER A 27 -6.94 -10.35 -17.59
CA SER A 27 -8.27 -9.77 -17.38
C SER A 27 -9.37 -10.80 -17.17
N GLN A 28 -9.14 -12.07 -17.51
CA GLN A 28 -10.14 -13.14 -17.33
C GLN A 28 -10.04 -13.84 -15.98
N CYS A 29 -8.85 -14.30 -15.58
CA CYS A 29 -8.67 -15.06 -14.33
C CYS A 29 -8.02 -14.27 -13.21
N PHE A 30 -7.56 -13.04 -13.46
CA PHE A 30 -6.87 -12.15 -12.51
C PHE A 30 -5.55 -12.71 -11.95
N ASN A 31 -5.04 -13.81 -12.50
CA ASN A 31 -3.72 -14.28 -12.15
C ASN A 31 -2.64 -13.32 -12.63
N GLN A 32 -1.59 -13.20 -11.82
CA GLN A 32 -0.44 -12.39 -12.17
C GLN A 32 0.27 -12.98 -13.39
N VAL A 33 0.64 -12.12 -14.32
CA VAL A 33 1.35 -12.46 -15.55
C VAL A 33 2.70 -11.76 -15.52
N LYS A 34 3.76 -12.44 -15.92
CA LYS A 34 5.08 -11.83 -16.01
C LYS A 34 5.14 -10.84 -17.18
N ASN A 35 5.96 -9.80 -17.04
CA ASN A 35 5.99 -8.70 -18.02
C ASN A 35 6.29 -9.15 -19.47
N GLU A 36 7.03 -10.23 -19.63
CA GLU A 36 7.44 -10.77 -20.95
C GLU A 36 6.42 -11.76 -21.56
N GLU A 37 5.42 -12.19 -20.77
CA GLU A 37 4.41 -13.14 -21.22
C GLU A 37 3.30 -12.42 -21.98
N ILE A 38 2.96 -12.91 -23.18
CA ILE A 38 1.88 -12.38 -24.02
C ILE A 38 0.56 -13.12 -23.80
N THR A 39 0.59 -14.26 -23.11
CA THR A 39 -0.56 -15.07 -22.74
C THR A 39 -0.48 -15.47 -21.28
N CYS A 40 -1.64 -15.66 -20.66
CA CYS A 40 -1.74 -16.11 -19.28
C CYS A 40 -1.39 -17.59 -19.16
N SER A 41 -0.43 -17.94 -18.35
CA SER A 41 -0.02 -19.34 -18.11
C SER A 41 -1.09 -20.21 -17.44
N THR A 42 -2.15 -19.57 -16.88
CA THR A 42 -3.22 -20.29 -16.17
C THR A 42 -4.45 -20.57 -17.05
N CYS A 43 -4.86 -19.63 -17.91
CA CYS A 43 -6.07 -19.76 -18.73
C CYS A 43 -5.84 -19.47 -20.21
N GLU A 44 -4.58 -19.38 -20.63
CA GLU A 44 -4.12 -19.20 -22.02
C GLU A 44 -4.69 -17.94 -22.72
N SER A 45 -5.39 -17.09 -21.98
CA SER A 45 -5.93 -15.85 -22.53
C SER A 45 -4.82 -14.85 -22.89
N SER A 46 -4.93 -14.22 -24.05
CA SER A 46 -4.08 -13.11 -24.48
C SER A 46 -4.53 -11.74 -23.94
N LYS A 47 -5.64 -11.67 -23.18
CA LYS A 47 -6.17 -10.43 -22.62
C LYS A 47 -5.42 -10.04 -21.35
N ILE A 48 -4.28 -9.37 -21.49
CA ILE A 48 -3.42 -8.97 -20.40
C ILE A 48 -3.60 -7.48 -20.12
N ILE A 49 -3.76 -7.12 -18.83
CA ILE A 49 -3.78 -5.74 -18.35
C ILE A 49 -2.42 -5.45 -17.73
N LYS A 50 -1.63 -4.60 -18.40
CA LYS A 50 -0.28 -4.24 -17.96
C LYS A 50 -0.32 -3.41 -16.68
N GLY A 51 0.51 -3.81 -15.71
CA GLY A 51 0.67 -3.11 -14.44
C GLY A 51 1.61 -1.91 -14.54
N VAL A 52 1.37 -0.92 -13.67
CA VAL A 52 2.19 0.30 -13.59
C VAL A 52 3.63 -0.01 -13.20
N TYR A 53 3.84 -1.02 -12.34
CA TYR A 53 5.18 -1.44 -11.91
C TYR A 53 6.04 -1.88 -13.10
N ASP A 54 5.49 -2.74 -13.96
CA ASP A 54 6.19 -3.23 -15.15
C ASP A 54 6.41 -2.10 -16.16
N ARG A 55 5.41 -1.21 -16.33
CA ARG A 55 5.54 -0.05 -17.20
C ARG A 55 6.62 0.92 -16.74
N ILE A 56 6.74 1.18 -15.44
CA ILE A 56 7.84 1.99 -14.88
C ILE A 56 9.19 1.32 -15.18
N GLY A 57 9.27 0.00 -15.02
CA GLY A 57 10.49 -0.75 -15.36
C GLY A 57 10.94 -0.58 -16.82
N GLU A 58 9.99 -0.59 -17.76
CA GLU A 58 10.25 -0.37 -19.18
C GLU A 58 10.74 1.06 -19.49
N LEU A 59 10.18 2.04 -18.79
CA LEU A 59 10.54 3.45 -18.96
C LEU A 59 11.79 3.87 -18.17
N ALA A 60 12.25 3.04 -17.24
CA ALA A 60 13.37 3.36 -16.36
C ALA A 60 14.66 3.57 -17.18
N ASN A 61 15.22 4.76 -17.06
CA ASN A 61 16.51 5.08 -17.63
C ASN A 61 17.63 4.58 -16.70
N LYS A 62 18.56 3.77 -17.22
CA LYS A 62 19.68 3.21 -16.45
C LYS A 62 20.70 4.27 -15.98
N ASN A 63 20.68 5.47 -16.56
CA ASN A 63 21.63 6.55 -16.29
C ASN A 63 21.08 7.60 -15.30
N ILE A 64 20.38 7.16 -14.25
CA ILE A 64 19.89 8.09 -13.22
C ILE A 64 21.08 8.54 -12.38
N SER A 65 21.37 9.85 -12.37
CA SER A 65 22.31 10.46 -11.42
C SER A 65 21.83 10.14 -9.98
N LYS A 66 22.77 9.84 -9.08
CA LYS A 66 22.49 9.58 -7.65
C LYS A 66 21.99 10.88 -6.98
N ILE A 67 20.71 11.18 -7.14
CA ILE A 67 20.08 12.31 -6.46
C ILE A 67 19.70 11.83 -5.05
N THR A 68 20.25 12.49 -4.03
CA THR A 68 19.83 12.28 -2.64
C THR A 68 18.42 12.83 -2.47
N ARG A 69 17.47 11.94 -2.22
CA ARG A 69 16.05 12.28 -1.97
C ARG A 69 15.73 12.09 -0.49
N PRO A 70 14.79 12.88 0.07
CA PRO A 70 14.24 12.60 1.38
C PRO A 70 13.62 11.20 1.42
N PRO A 71 13.62 10.52 2.58
CA PRO A 71 13.02 9.20 2.73
C PRO A 71 11.54 9.24 2.41
N TYR A 72 11.02 8.14 1.88
CA TYR A 72 9.61 7.92 1.62
C TYR A 72 9.09 6.83 2.53
N TYR A 73 8.12 7.15 3.37
CA TYR A 73 7.47 6.20 4.26
C TYR A 73 6.15 5.74 3.65
N HIS A 74 6.10 4.47 3.32
CA HIS A 74 4.87 3.82 2.87
C HIS A 74 3.98 3.49 4.06
N HIS A 75 2.70 3.84 3.98
CA HIS A 75 1.70 3.43 4.95
C HIS A 75 0.54 2.72 4.26
N VAL A 76 -0.24 2.03 5.06
CA VAL A 76 -1.49 1.41 4.64
C VAL A 76 -2.62 2.17 5.30
N PRO A 77 -3.62 2.68 4.56
CA PRO A 77 -4.80 3.28 5.16
C PRO A 77 -5.52 2.29 6.08
N LEU A 78 -6.08 2.78 7.19
CA LEU A 78 -6.76 1.94 8.17
C LEU A 78 -7.93 1.15 7.57
N GLU A 79 -8.60 1.70 6.55
CA GLU A 79 -9.69 1.04 5.83
C GLU A 79 -9.28 -0.24 5.08
N PHE A 80 -7.99 -0.40 4.79
CA PHE A 80 -7.46 -1.62 4.18
C PHE A 80 -7.18 -2.73 5.19
N LEU A 81 -7.19 -2.40 6.49
CA LEU A 81 -6.94 -3.40 7.53
C LEU A 81 -8.16 -4.32 7.70
N PRO A 82 -7.95 -5.65 7.74
CA PRO A 82 -9.02 -6.59 8.02
C PRO A 82 -9.73 -6.25 9.33
N SER A 83 -11.06 -6.31 9.33
CA SER A 83 -11.92 -6.01 10.49
C SER A 83 -11.97 -4.53 10.93
N VAL A 84 -11.37 -3.61 10.18
CA VAL A 84 -11.56 -2.17 10.39
C VAL A 84 -12.65 -1.67 9.44
N GLY A 85 -13.89 -1.73 9.88
CA GLY A 85 -15.02 -1.13 9.18
C GLY A 85 -15.25 0.33 9.60
N PRO A 86 -16.21 1.04 8.97
CA PRO A 86 -16.45 2.47 9.24
C PRO A 86 -16.62 2.81 10.73
N LYS A 87 -17.36 1.98 11.48
CA LYS A 87 -17.57 2.20 12.92
C LYS A 87 -16.26 2.19 13.72
N THR A 88 -15.38 1.24 13.44
CA THR A 88 -14.06 1.14 14.09
C THR A 88 -13.14 2.28 13.64
N TYR A 89 -13.16 2.61 12.36
CA TYR A 89 -12.42 3.73 11.79
C TYR A 89 -12.75 5.04 12.49
N TYR A 90 -14.03 5.42 12.55
CA TYR A 90 -14.44 6.68 13.22
C TYR A 90 -14.17 6.68 14.72
N LYS A 91 -14.25 5.51 15.40
CA LYS A 91 -13.87 5.40 16.80
C LYS A 91 -12.40 5.77 17.03
N LEU A 92 -11.51 5.25 16.19
CA LEU A 92 -10.09 5.57 16.23
C LEU A 92 -9.82 7.05 15.92
N LEU A 93 -10.49 7.62 14.90
CA LEU A 93 -10.31 9.04 14.58
C LEU A 93 -10.78 9.98 15.68
N ASN A 94 -11.91 9.66 16.32
CA ASN A 94 -12.43 10.49 17.42
C ASN A 94 -11.49 10.52 18.62
N GLU A 95 -10.81 9.40 18.92
CA GLU A 95 -9.89 9.32 20.04
C GLU A 95 -8.53 9.97 19.71
N PHE A 96 -7.96 9.63 18.57
CA PHE A 96 -6.59 10.04 18.22
C PHE A 96 -6.53 11.29 17.32
N GLY A 97 -7.66 11.87 16.95
CA GLY A 97 -7.78 13.11 16.18
C GLY A 97 -7.46 12.97 14.68
N SER A 98 -6.62 12.02 14.27
CA SER A 98 -6.30 11.79 12.85
C SER A 98 -5.84 10.37 12.59
N GLU A 99 -6.03 9.91 11.35
CA GLU A 99 -5.54 8.62 10.89
C GLU A 99 -4.01 8.50 11.00
N MET A 100 -3.29 9.57 10.72
CA MET A 100 -1.83 9.61 10.84
C MET A 100 -1.37 9.40 12.28
N ASN A 101 -2.08 9.95 13.28
CA ASN A 101 -1.80 9.69 14.68
C ASN A 101 -2.00 8.23 15.04
N VAL A 102 -3.10 7.61 14.57
CA VAL A 102 -3.35 6.18 14.78
C VAL A 102 -2.22 5.34 14.15
N ILE A 103 -1.89 5.61 12.89
CA ILE A 103 -0.90 4.82 12.14
C ILE A 103 0.50 4.96 12.71
N HIS A 104 0.93 6.16 13.09
CA HIS A 104 2.34 6.43 13.38
C HIS A 104 2.67 6.65 14.86
N HIS A 105 1.70 7.09 15.70
CA HIS A 105 1.98 7.55 17.05
C HIS A 105 1.27 6.77 18.15
N ALA A 106 0.01 6.34 17.96
CA ALA A 106 -0.76 5.64 18.99
C ALA A 106 -0.03 4.39 19.51
N GLN A 107 0.02 4.24 20.85
CA GLN A 107 0.67 3.09 21.49
C GLN A 107 -0.28 1.89 21.56
N LEU A 108 0.28 0.69 21.66
CA LEU A 108 -0.50 -0.55 21.69
C LEU A 108 -1.54 -0.54 22.81
N ASP A 109 -1.17 -0.09 24.00
CA ASP A 109 -2.05 -0.11 25.16
C ASP A 109 -3.18 0.93 25.04
N GLU A 110 -2.90 2.09 24.43
CA GLU A 110 -3.93 3.08 24.10
C GLU A 110 -4.93 2.52 23.08
N LEU A 111 -4.42 1.88 22.03
CA LEU A 111 -5.26 1.25 21.00
C LEU A 111 -6.17 0.17 21.59
N LYS A 112 -5.69 -0.64 22.54
CA LYS A 112 -6.48 -1.70 23.19
C LYS A 112 -7.67 -1.17 24.00
N THR A 113 -7.64 0.06 24.46
CA THR A 113 -8.79 0.66 25.18
C THR A 113 -9.93 1.01 24.22
N ILE A 114 -9.64 1.21 22.92
CA ILE A 114 -10.58 1.71 21.91
C ILE A 114 -11.07 0.59 20.99
N VAL A 115 -10.19 -0.35 20.63
CA VAL A 115 -10.49 -1.45 19.69
C VAL A 115 -10.04 -2.79 20.28
N PRO A 116 -10.61 -3.92 19.79
CA PRO A 116 -10.16 -5.25 20.20
C PRO A 116 -8.65 -5.43 19.98
N GLU A 117 -8.01 -6.17 20.87
CA GLU A 117 -6.55 -6.38 20.89
C GLU A 117 -6.03 -6.89 19.52
N LYS A 118 -6.81 -7.70 18.81
CA LYS A 118 -6.48 -8.19 17.47
C LYS A 118 -6.27 -7.02 16.48
N ILE A 119 -7.14 -6.01 16.51
CA ILE A 119 -7.04 -4.82 15.65
C ILE A 119 -5.87 -3.94 16.10
N ALA A 120 -5.71 -3.74 17.41
CA ALA A 120 -4.59 -2.97 17.96
C ALA A 120 -3.24 -3.56 17.51
N LYS A 121 -3.06 -4.88 17.65
CA LYS A 121 -1.85 -5.58 17.17
C LYS A 121 -1.67 -5.47 15.66
N LEU A 122 -2.76 -5.53 14.88
CA LEU A 122 -2.71 -5.40 13.44
C LEU A 122 -2.18 -4.02 13.01
N ILE A 123 -2.61 -2.95 13.70
CA ILE A 123 -2.11 -1.58 13.46
C ILE A 123 -0.60 -1.48 13.76
N ILE A 124 -0.15 -2.08 14.85
CA ILE A 124 1.28 -2.11 15.18
C ILE A 124 2.08 -2.91 14.14
N HIS A 125 1.62 -4.10 13.76
CA HIS A 125 2.29 -4.91 12.72
C HIS A 125 2.35 -4.21 11.38
N MET A 126 1.31 -3.44 11.02
CA MET A 126 1.30 -2.60 9.83
C MET A 126 2.40 -1.54 9.89
N ARG A 127 2.50 -0.82 11.02
CA ARG A 127 3.54 0.20 11.28
C ARG A 127 4.95 -0.37 11.15
N GLU A 128 5.15 -1.59 11.65
CA GLU A 128 6.42 -2.30 11.61
C GLU A 128 6.72 -2.98 10.26
N GLY A 129 5.81 -2.87 9.28
CA GLY A 129 5.96 -3.49 7.98
C GLY A 129 5.87 -5.02 7.98
N LYS A 130 5.26 -5.61 9.02
CA LYS A 130 5.13 -7.07 9.19
C LYS A 130 3.96 -7.69 8.45
N LEU A 131 3.07 -6.87 7.87
CA LEU A 131 1.93 -7.38 7.08
C LEU A 131 2.36 -7.76 5.67
N LYS A 132 1.85 -8.89 5.19
CA LYS A 132 2.01 -9.29 3.79
C LYS A 132 1.03 -8.49 2.93
N ILE A 133 1.54 -7.89 1.87
CA ILE A 133 0.72 -7.15 0.89
C ILE A 133 0.61 -7.99 -0.37
N GLN A 134 -0.61 -8.40 -0.70
CA GLN A 134 -0.94 -8.92 -2.02
C GLN A 134 -1.18 -7.74 -2.95
N ALA A 135 -0.41 -7.65 -4.01
CA ALA A 135 -0.47 -6.51 -4.92
C ALA A 135 -1.78 -6.47 -5.71
N GLY A 136 -2.31 -5.27 -5.92
CA GLY A 136 -3.48 -5.06 -6.75
C GLY A 136 -3.14 -5.07 -8.24
N GLY A 137 -4.16 -5.36 -9.06
CA GLY A 137 -4.03 -5.41 -10.51
C GLY A 137 -5.39 -5.56 -11.18
N GLY A 138 -5.48 -5.22 -12.46
CA GLY A 138 -6.70 -5.42 -13.26
C GLY A 138 -7.95 -4.70 -12.76
N GLY A 139 -7.79 -3.58 -12.06
CA GLY A 139 -8.89 -2.83 -11.48
C GLY A 139 -9.25 -3.21 -10.04
N LYS A 140 -8.61 -4.23 -9.45
CA LYS A 140 -8.80 -4.63 -8.05
C LYS A 140 -7.70 -4.08 -7.17
N TYR A 141 -8.08 -3.54 -6.01
CA TYR A 141 -7.11 -3.11 -4.99
C TYR A 141 -6.30 -4.28 -4.44
N GLY A 142 -5.10 -3.99 -4.01
CA GLY A 142 -4.33 -4.94 -3.22
C GLY A 142 -5.00 -5.22 -1.87
N SER A 143 -4.63 -6.31 -1.24
CA SER A 143 -5.15 -6.74 0.05
C SER A 143 -4.02 -7.05 1.02
N LEU A 144 -4.38 -7.15 2.30
CA LEU A 144 -3.47 -7.42 3.39
C LEU A 144 -3.78 -8.77 4.02
N SER A 145 -2.73 -9.49 4.37
CA SER A 145 -2.80 -10.70 5.19
C SER A 145 -1.74 -10.68 6.29
N LEU A 146 -2.01 -11.41 7.37
CA LEU A 146 -1.03 -11.68 8.42
C LEU A 146 0.04 -12.65 7.95
#